data_eaf31a757b35911da4ce35c03f5014d0
#
_entry.id   eaf31a757b35911da4ce35c03f5014d0
#
_cell.length_a   1.000
_cell.length_b   1.000
_cell.length_c   1.000
_cell.angle_alpha   90.00
_cell.angle_beta   90.00
_cell.angle_gamma   90.00
#
_symmetry.space_group_name_H-M   'P 1'
#
loop_
_entity.id
_entity.type
_entity.pdbx_description
1 polymer ?
#
loop_
_entity_poly.entity_id
_entity_poly.type
_entity_poly.pdbx_seq_one_letter_code
_entity_poly.pdbx_strand_id
1 'polypeptide(L)'
;MSLAVVLLVSCGAPKFQASFTEDKPLYKAVNELVKHPDNVKAQNDLKELYALSVERHEQAVAVYRTSTDEKRWDKMLNEFNALQQMYTSAQSVPALLKLVQPNNYLQELQDIREEAAGYFYDKGNNLLAANSREQNLQANEAFRKANYYVNGYKDAKELITESYERSVVNVVVNRIEDDNLFFNTWGNTGFRYRPEDYQESLVRELGGRNANIVPARFIPTVMQTVKTLMQTGLWM
;
A
#
# COMPACT_ATOMS: atom_id res chain seq x y z
N MET A 1 -22.02 -56.54 -5.68
CA MET A 1 -22.83 -55.32 -5.58
C MET A 1 -21.89 -54.13 -5.47
N SER A 2 -21.68 -53.39 -6.58
CA SER A 2 -20.75 -52.25 -6.62
C SER A 2 -21.56 -50.98 -6.43
N LEU A 3 -21.33 -50.27 -5.32
CA LEU A 3 -22.03 -49.04 -4.98
C LEU A 3 -21.34 -47.87 -5.71
N ALA A 4 -21.94 -47.39 -6.80
CA ALA A 4 -21.47 -46.23 -7.51
C ALA A 4 -21.88 -44.95 -6.71
N VAL A 5 -20.91 -44.32 -6.06
CA VAL A 5 -21.09 -42.99 -5.42
C VAL A 5 -21.08 -41.93 -6.50
N VAL A 6 -22.24 -41.43 -6.89
CA VAL A 6 -22.41 -40.28 -7.75
C VAL A 6 -22.16 -39.01 -6.92
N LEU A 7 -20.96 -38.46 -7.03
CA LEU A 7 -20.66 -37.12 -6.52
C LEU A 7 -21.38 -36.10 -7.38
N LEU A 8 -22.52 -35.58 -6.88
CA LEU A 8 -23.19 -34.43 -7.44
C LEU A 8 -22.33 -33.17 -7.14
N VAL A 9 -21.44 -32.82 -8.06
CA VAL A 9 -20.77 -31.52 -8.05
C VAL A 9 -21.88 -30.51 -8.39
N SER A 10 -22.42 -29.85 -7.36
CA SER A 10 -23.30 -28.69 -7.52
C SER A 10 -22.46 -27.54 -8.07
N CYS A 11 -22.31 -27.47 -9.39
CA CYS A 11 -21.82 -26.27 -10.06
C CYS A 11 -22.91 -25.20 -9.96
N GLY A 12 -22.90 -24.44 -8.88
CA GLY A 12 -23.67 -23.19 -8.80
C GLY A 12 -23.24 -22.26 -9.93
N ALA A 13 -24.18 -21.73 -10.72
CA ALA A 13 -23.87 -20.78 -11.77
C ALA A 13 -23.07 -19.59 -11.19
N PRO A 14 -22.02 -19.11 -11.88
CA PRO A 14 -21.22 -18.00 -11.39
C PRO A 14 -22.11 -16.77 -11.16
N LYS A 15 -21.95 -16.12 -10.01
CA LYS A 15 -22.66 -14.90 -9.66
C LYS A 15 -21.71 -13.72 -9.78
N PHE A 16 -22.01 -12.81 -10.68
CA PHE A 16 -21.25 -11.59 -10.90
C PHE A 16 -21.76 -10.46 -10.04
N GLN A 17 -20.86 -9.65 -9.48
CA GLN A 17 -21.17 -8.51 -8.63
C GLN A 17 -20.53 -7.24 -9.20
N ALA A 18 -21.24 -6.12 -9.12
CA ALA A 18 -20.74 -4.82 -9.54
C ALA A 18 -19.78 -4.23 -8.50
N SER A 19 -18.66 -3.68 -8.95
CA SER A 19 -17.75 -2.88 -8.13
C SER A 19 -18.31 -1.49 -7.85
N PHE A 20 -19.05 -0.94 -8.80
CA PHE A 20 -19.73 0.35 -8.68
C PHE A 20 -21.24 0.17 -8.57
N THR A 21 -21.88 1.07 -7.81
CA THR A 21 -23.33 1.02 -7.63
C THR A 21 -24.09 1.22 -8.93
N GLU A 22 -23.56 2.04 -9.81
CA GLU A 22 -24.10 2.40 -11.12
C GLU A 22 -24.11 1.19 -12.08
N ASP A 23 -23.24 0.20 -11.88
CA ASP A 23 -23.18 -1.02 -12.70
C ASP A 23 -24.12 -2.13 -12.23
N LYS A 24 -24.80 -1.95 -11.10
CA LYS A 24 -25.75 -2.97 -10.59
C LYS A 24 -26.80 -3.39 -11.62
N PRO A 25 -27.40 -2.47 -12.41
CA PRO A 25 -28.34 -2.87 -13.46
C PRO A 25 -27.71 -3.78 -14.52
N LEU A 26 -26.47 -3.45 -14.95
CA LEU A 26 -25.70 -4.27 -15.89
C LEU A 26 -25.50 -5.69 -15.34
N TYR A 27 -24.96 -5.80 -14.13
CA TYR A 27 -24.70 -7.11 -13.53
C TYR A 27 -25.95 -7.90 -13.16
N LYS A 28 -27.10 -7.21 -12.98
CA LYS A 28 -28.41 -7.87 -12.88
C LYS A 28 -28.78 -8.53 -14.21
N ALA A 29 -28.62 -7.83 -15.32
CA ALA A 29 -28.87 -8.39 -16.66
C ALA A 29 -27.92 -9.55 -16.98
N VAL A 30 -26.62 -9.41 -16.66
CA VAL A 30 -25.61 -10.48 -16.79
C VAL A 30 -26.06 -11.73 -16.01
N ASN A 31 -26.38 -11.60 -14.74
CA ASN A 31 -26.80 -12.72 -13.88
C ASN A 31 -28.12 -13.36 -14.35
N GLU A 32 -28.99 -12.57 -14.96
CA GLU A 32 -30.22 -13.09 -15.58
C GLU A 32 -29.90 -13.95 -16.80
N LEU A 33 -28.99 -13.50 -17.68
CA LEU A 33 -28.58 -14.26 -18.85
C LEU A 33 -27.76 -15.51 -18.53
N VAL A 34 -27.06 -15.53 -17.40
CA VAL A 34 -26.41 -16.75 -16.90
C VAL A 34 -27.43 -17.84 -16.60
N LYS A 35 -28.61 -17.46 -16.05
CA LYS A 35 -29.69 -18.40 -15.72
C LYS A 35 -30.59 -18.71 -16.91
N HIS A 36 -30.89 -17.69 -17.71
CA HIS A 36 -31.85 -17.73 -18.81
C HIS A 36 -31.23 -17.08 -20.04
N PRO A 37 -30.36 -17.82 -20.78
CA PRO A 37 -29.61 -17.27 -21.93
C PRO A 37 -30.49 -16.73 -23.05
N ASP A 38 -31.70 -17.26 -23.20
CA ASP A 38 -32.66 -16.88 -24.24
C ASP A 38 -33.62 -15.72 -23.82
N ASN A 39 -33.39 -15.10 -22.67
CA ASN A 39 -34.22 -13.98 -22.19
C ASN A 39 -33.97 -12.74 -23.06
N VAL A 40 -34.83 -12.51 -24.04
CA VAL A 40 -34.72 -11.41 -25.04
C VAL A 40 -34.67 -10.03 -24.38
N LYS A 41 -35.43 -9.84 -23.30
CA LYS A 41 -35.40 -8.57 -22.56
C LYS A 41 -34.05 -8.33 -21.94
N ALA A 42 -33.51 -9.32 -21.24
CA ALA A 42 -32.18 -9.23 -20.62
C ALA A 42 -31.06 -9.05 -21.66
N GLN A 43 -31.20 -9.63 -22.87
CA GLN A 43 -30.27 -9.41 -23.99
C GLN A 43 -30.27 -7.96 -24.48
N ASN A 44 -31.45 -7.37 -24.64
CA ASN A 44 -31.58 -5.97 -25.08
C ASN A 44 -31.09 -4.99 -24.01
N ASP A 45 -31.54 -5.17 -22.76
CA ASP A 45 -31.10 -4.36 -21.62
C ASP A 45 -29.57 -4.43 -21.47
N LEU A 46 -28.96 -5.60 -21.65
CA LEU A 46 -27.53 -5.80 -21.55
C LEU A 46 -26.73 -4.94 -22.56
N LYS A 47 -27.14 -4.92 -23.81
CA LYS A 47 -26.40 -4.17 -24.85
C LYS A 47 -26.31 -2.68 -24.52
N GLU A 48 -27.42 -2.11 -24.11
CA GLU A 48 -27.50 -0.69 -23.77
C GLU A 48 -26.70 -0.40 -22.48
N LEU A 49 -26.94 -1.19 -21.43
CA LEU A 49 -26.28 -1.02 -20.13
C LEU A 49 -24.77 -1.23 -20.20
N TYR A 50 -24.31 -2.17 -21.04
CA TYR A 50 -22.88 -2.42 -21.23
C TYR A 50 -22.21 -1.20 -21.89
N ALA A 51 -22.75 -0.71 -23.00
CA ALA A 51 -22.22 0.46 -23.69
C ALA A 51 -22.20 1.70 -22.80
N LEU A 52 -23.27 1.95 -22.06
CA LEU A 52 -23.39 3.07 -21.13
C LEU A 52 -22.38 2.97 -19.97
N SER A 53 -22.17 1.76 -19.44
CA SER A 53 -21.20 1.56 -18.35
C SER A 53 -19.77 1.75 -18.84
N VAL A 54 -19.41 1.23 -20.01
CA VAL A 54 -18.09 1.43 -20.61
C VAL A 54 -17.84 2.92 -20.83
N GLU A 55 -18.75 3.62 -21.49
CA GLU A 55 -18.63 5.05 -21.77
C GLU A 55 -18.44 5.87 -20.49
N ARG A 56 -19.22 5.58 -19.44
CA ARG A 56 -19.11 6.26 -18.14
C ARG A 56 -17.73 6.09 -17.50
N HIS A 57 -17.20 4.85 -17.45
CA HIS A 57 -15.89 4.58 -16.88
C HIS A 57 -14.77 5.24 -17.68
N GLU A 58 -14.83 5.19 -19.02
CA GLU A 58 -13.85 5.84 -19.90
C GLU A 58 -13.88 7.37 -19.73
N GLN A 59 -15.06 7.98 -19.63
CA GLN A 59 -15.21 9.40 -19.34
C GLN A 59 -14.64 9.77 -17.96
N ALA A 60 -14.89 8.95 -16.93
CA ALA A 60 -14.32 9.15 -15.59
C ALA A 60 -12.78 9.10 -15.61
N VAL A 61 -12.19 8.14 -16.33
CA VAL A 61 -10.74 8.07 -16.54
C VAL A 61 -10.22 9.34 -17.20
N ALA A 62 -10.88 9.83 -18.26
CA ALA A 62 -10.47 11.06 -18.96
C ALA A 62 -10.47 12.27 -18.00
N VAL A 63 -11.48 12.40 -17.14
CA VAL A 63 -11.54 13.45 -16.11
C VAL A 63 -10.41 13.31 -15.10
N TYR A 64 -10.15 12.10 -14.57
CA TYR A 64 -9.08 11.88 -13.60
C TYR A 64 -7.70 12.11 -14.20
N ARG A 65 -7.49 11.81 -15.48
CA ARG A 65 -6.21 12.02 -16.18
C ARG A 65 -5.80 13.50 -16.20
N THR A 66 -6.75 14.43 -16.22
CA THR A 66 -6.49 15.88 -16.18
C THR A 66 -6.41 16.46 -14.76
N SER A 67 -6.74 15.68 -13.73
CA SER A 67 -6.72 16.11 -12.34
C SER A 67 -5.27 16.23 -11.82
N THR A 68 -5.03 17.20 -10.94
CA THR A 68 -3.76 17.36 -10.21
C THR A 68 -3.75 16.61 -8.86
N ASP A 69 -4.90 16.07 -8.44
CA ASP A 69 -5.02 15.28 -7.20
C ASP A 69 -4.23 13.97 -7.32
N GLU A 70 -3.36 13.68 -6.37
CA GLU A 70 -2.60 12.42 -6.35
C GLU A 70 -3.48 11.17 -6.26
N LYS A 71 -4.69 11.29 -5.69
CA LYS A 71 -5.67 10.20 -5.64
C LYS A 71 -6.23 9.83 -7.03
N ARG A 72 -5.92 10.64 -8.06
CA ARG A 72 -6.33 10.35 -9.44
C ARG A 72 -5.87 8.97 -9.90
N TRP A 73 -4.68 8.54 -9.47
CA TRP A 73 -4.12 7.25 -9.85
C TRP A 73 -4.96 6.08 -9.36
N ASP A 74 -5.33 6.09 -8.08
CA ASP A 74 -6.23 5.07 -7.52
C ASP A 74 -7.61 5.11 -8.16
N LYS A 75 -8.13 6.31 -8.44
CA LYS A 75 -9.42 6.47 -9.12
C LYS A 75 -9.39 5.88 -10.52
N MET A 76 -8.37 6.20 -11.33
CA MET A 76 -8.21 5.62 -12.67
C MET A 76 -8.06 4.09 -12.63
N LEU A 77 -7.27 3.56 -11.69
CA LEU A 77 -7.15 2.11 -11.52
C LEU A 77 -8.47 1.45 -11.16
N ASN A 78 -9.31 2.09 -10.34
CA ASN A 78 -10.63 1.57 -9.99
C ASN A 78 -11.56 1.51 -11.20
N GLU A 79 -11.55 2.55 -12.04
CA GLU A 79 -12.35 2.58 -13.27
C GLU A 79 -11.89 1.48 -14.25
N PHE A 80 -10.58 1.37 -14.52
CA PHE A 80 -10.05 0.33 -15.38
C PHE A 80 -10.24 -1.08 -14.84
N ASN A 81 -10.20 -1.27 -13.51
CA ASN A 81 -10.54 -2.55 -12.89
C ASN A 81 -12.01 -2.92 -13.12
N ALA A 82 -12.93 -1.95 -13.09
CA ALA A 82 -14.34 -2.19 -13.40
C ALA A 82 -14.53 -2.59 -14.88
N LEU A 83 -13.86 -1.89 -15.80
CA LEU A 83 -13.85 -2.23 -17.23
C LEU A 83 -13.27 -3.63 -17.46
N GLN A 84 -12.16 -3.98 -16.80
CA GLN A 84 -11.57 -5.31 -16.90
C GLN A 84 -12.47 -6.40 -16.30
N GLN A 85 -13.19 -6.08 -15.23
CA GLN A 85 -14.20 -6.98 -14.67
C GLN A 85 -15.35 -7.22 -15.65
N MET A 86 -15.81 -6.19 -16.37
CA MET A 86 -16.81 -6.34 -17.44
C MET A 86 -16.32 -7.25 -18.55
N TYR A 87 -15.06 -7.06 -19.01
CA TYR A 87 -14.41 -7.93 -19.97
C TYR A 87 -14.39 -9.39 -19.50
N THR A 88 -13.89 -9.63 -18.30
CA THR A 88 -13.78 -10.99 -17.71
C THR A 88 -15.16 -11.65 -17.59
N SER A 89 -16.18 -10.87 -17.18
CA SER A 89 -17.56 -11.35 -17.08
C SER A 89 -18.11 -11.75 -18.45
N ALA A 90 -17.84 -10.94 -19.48
CA ALA A 90 -18.25 -11.25 -20.86
C ALA A 90 -17.56 -12.52 -21.39
N GLN A 91 -16.25 -12.69 -21.11
CA GLN A 91 -15.52 -13.90 -21.50
C GLN A 91 -16.07 -15.16 -20.83
N SER A 92 -16.58 -15.04 -19.61
CA SER A 92 -17.10 -16.17 -18.85
C SER A 92 -18.52 -16.60 -19.23
N VAL A 93 -19.25 -15.78 -20.00
CA VAL A 93 -20.65 -16.03 -20.37
C VAL A 93 -20.82 -15.97 -21.89
N PRO A 94 -20.89 -17.12 -22.58
CA PRO A 94 -20.94 -17.15 -24.06
C PRO A 94 -22.10 -16.36 -24.68
N ALA A 95 -23.22 -16.22 -23.96
CA ALA A 95 -24.34 -15.38 -24.41
C ALA A 95 -23.97 -13.89 -24.49
N LEU A 96 -23.10 -13.40 -23.57
CA LEU A 96 -22.62 -12.03 -23.58
C LEU A 96 -21.71 -11.73 -24.78
N LEU A 97 -20.76 -12.63 -25.09
CA LEU A 97 -19.82 -12.46 -26.21
C LEU A 97 -20.52 -12.28 -27.57
N LYS A 98 -21.73 -12.85 -27.70
CA LYS A 98 -22.53 -12.67 -28.94
C LYS A 98 -23.22 -11.31 -28.98
N LEU A 99 -23.40 -10.66 -27.85
CA LEU A 99 -24.17 -9.42 -27.72
C LEU A 99 -23.30 -8.17 -27.63
N VAL A 100 -22.09 -8.28 -27.05
CA VAL A 100 -21.17 -7.18 -26.84
C VAL A 100 -19.77 -7.55 -27.33
N GLN A 101 -18.98 -6.54 -27.69
CA GLN A 101 -17.57 -6.70 -28.06
C GLN A 101 -16.72 -6.12 -26.91
N PRO A 102 -16.30 -6.95 -25.93
CA PRO A 102 -15.60 -6.46 -24.77
C PRO A 102 -14.12 -6.19 -25.09
N ASN A 103 -13.62 -5.03 -24.67
CA ASN A 103 -12.20 -4.70 -24.72
C ASN A 103 -11.45 -5.22 -23.49
N ASN A 104 -10.19 -5.62 -23.70
CA ASN A 104 -9.30 -6.01 -22.62
C ASN A 104 -8.49 -4.80 -22.16
N TYR A 105 -8.53 -4.48 -20.87
CA TYR A 105 -7.91 -3.29 -20.27
C TYR A 105 -6.68 -3.62 -19.42
N LEU A 106 -6.08 -4.81 -19.57
CA LEU A 106 -4.89 -5.19 -18.79
C LEU A 106 -3.68 -4.30 -19.10
N GLN A 107 -3.53 -3.87 -20.36
CA GLN A 107 -2.43 -3.00 -20.74
C GLN A 107 -2.60 -1.61 -20.11
N GLU A 108 -3.79 -1.02 -20.19
CA GLU A 108 -4.10 0.28 -19.57
C GLU A 108 -3.90 0.24 -18.05
N LEU A 109 -4.26 -0.87 -17.40
CA LEU A 109 -4.01 -1.07 -15.98
C LEU A 109 -2.52 -1.10 -15.65
N GLN A 110 -1.70 -1.72 -16.49
CA GLN A 110 -0.26 -1.74 -16.34
C GLN A 110 0.33 -0.34 -16.57
N ASP A 111 -0.06 0.32 -17.67
CA ASP A 111 0.42 1.65 -18.03
C ASP A 111 0.15 2.67 -16.92
N ILE A 112 -1.07 2.67 -16.35
CA ILE A 112 -1.42 3.57 -15.24
C ILE A 112 -0.60 3.28 -13.98
N ARG A 113 -0.30 2.01 -13.70
CA ARG A 113 0.58 1.67 -12.56
C ARG A 113 1.99 2.18 -12.79
N GLU A 114 2.53 2.04 -13.99
CA GLU A 114 3.86 2.52 -14.32
C GLU A 114 3.94 4.06 -14.31
N GLU A 115 2.93 4.75 -14.87
CA GLU A 115 2.82 6.21 -14.80
C GLU A 115 2.76 6.71 -13.34
N ALA A 116 1.95 6.06 -12.50
CA ALA A 116 1.83 6.40 -11.09
C ALA A 116 3.14 6.17 -10.33
N ALA A 117 3.79 5.02 -10.57
CA ALA A 117 5.08 4.70 -9.97
C ALA A 117 6.14 5.74 -10.37
N GLY A 118 6.20 6.12 -11.65
CA GLY A 118 7.09 7.17 -12.15
C GLY A 118 6.84 8.51 -11.48
N TYR A 119 5.58 8.93 -11.41
CA TYR A 119 5.20 10.18 -10.75
C TYR A 119 5.67 10.25 -9.28
N PHE A 120 5.39 9.20 -8.50
CA PHE A 120 5.79 9.17 -7.10
C PHE A 120 7.29 8.99 -6.91
N TYR A 121 7.97 8.27 -7.78
CA TYR A 121 9.42 8.15 -7.78
C TYR A 121 10.11 9.50 -8.03
N ASP A 122 9.67 10.25 -9.05
CA ASP A 122 10.23 11.57 -9.37
C ASP A 122 9.92 12.59 -8.25
N LYS A 123 8.72 12.54 -7.67
CA LYS A 123 8.37 13.32 -6.48
C LYS A 123 9.28 13.01 -5.31
N GLY A 124 9.55 11.72 -5.05
CA GLY A 124 10.45 11.28 -4.00
C GLY A 124 11.87 11.84 -4.18
N ASN A 125 12.41 11.76 -5.39
CA ASN A 125 13.74 12.30 -5.71
C ASN A 125 13.82 13.81 -5.50
N ASN A 126 12.81 14.57 -5.94
CA ASN A 126 12.77 16.02 -5.75
C ASN A 126 12.74 16.38 -4.25
N LEU A 127 11.99 15.66 -3.44
CA LEU A 127 11.93 15.86 -2.00
C LEU A 127 13.24 15.47 -1.32
N LEU A 128 13.87 14.37 -1.71
CA LEU A 128 15.14 13.90 -1.15
C LEU A 128 16.29 14.88 -1.45
N ALA A 129 16.28 15.51 -2.62
CA ALA A 129 17.26 16.53 -3.02
C ALA A 129 17.24 17.77 -2.15
N ALA A 130 16.09 18.15 -1.60
CA ALA A 130 15.94 19.29 -0.71
C ALA A 130 16.51 19.04 0.70
N ASN A 131 16.79 17.79 1.06
CA ASN A 131 17.58 17.30 2.19
C ASN A 131 17.19 17.86 3.58
N SER A 132 15.94 18.27 3.79
CA SER A 132 15.43 18.53 5.13
C SER A 132 14.83 17.24 5.71
N ARG A 133 14.80 17.13 7.03
CA ARG A 133 14.23 15.97 7.72
C ARG A 133 12.77 15.69 7.31
N GLU A 134 11.95 16.74 7.28
CA GLU A 134 10.54 16.63 6.89
C GLU A 134 10.39 16.19 5.44
N GLN A 135 11.19 16.75 4.53
CA GLN A 135 11.19 16.38 3.12
C GLN A 135 11.70 14.95 2.91
N ASN A 136 12.69 14.50 3.69
CA ASN A 136 13.14 13.11 3.66
C ASN A 136 12.03 12.15 4.09
N LEU A 137 11.21 12.51 5.09
CA LEU A 137 10.04 11.71 5.49
C LEU A 137 8.98 11.67 4.39
N GLN A 138 8.67 12.81 3.76
CA GLN A 138 7.75 12.87 2.62
C GLN A 138 8.30 12.11 1.40
N ALA A 139 9.62 12.14 1.16
CA ALA A 139 10.28 11.34 0.13
C ALA A 139 10.10 9.83 0.38
N ASN A 140 10.26 9.41 1.63
CA ASN A 140 10.00 8.02 2.04
C ASN A 140 8.58 7.57 1.67
N GLU A 141 7.57 8.39 1.98
CA GLU A 141 6.19 8.10 1.61
C GLU A 141 5.99 8.04 0.10
N ALA A 142 6.62 8.94 -0.65
CA ALA A 142 6.54 8.96 -2.10
C ALA A 142 7.18 7.69 -2.72
N PHE A 143 8.37 7.27 -2.28
CA PHE A 143 9.00 6.03 -2.76
C PHE A 143 8.20 4.78 -2.36
N ARG A 144 7.56 4.76 -1.19
CA ARG A 144 6.63 3.69 -0.80
C ARG A 144 5.44 3.60 -1.75
N LYS A 145 4.87 4.74 -2.16
CA LYS A 145 3.80 4.77 -3.16
C LYS A 145 4.29 4.28 -4.52
N ALA A 146 5.47 4.70 -4.98
CA ALA A 146 6.06 4.19 -6.21
C ALA A 146 6.17 2.65 -6.19
N ASN A 147 6.72 2.11 -5.11
CA ASN A 147 6.86 0.65 -4.93
C ASN A 147 5.50 -0.08 -4.73
N TYR A 148 4.46 0.61 -4.25
CA TYR A 148 3.10 0.08 -4.17
C TYR A 148 2.47 -0.12 -5.54
N TYR A 149 2.59 0.87 -6.44
CA TYR A 149 2.04 0.76 -7.80
C TYR A 149 2.79 -0.26 -8.65
N VAL A 150 4.13 -0.27 -8.57
CA VAL A 150 4.99 -1.26 -9.22
C VAL A 150 6.03 -1.77 -8.24
N ASN A 151 5.88 -3.01 -7.81
CA ASN A 151 6.82 -3.63 -6.87
C ASN A 151 8.23 -3.71 -7.47
N GLY A 152 9.20 -3.12 -6.77
CA GLY A 152 10.59 -3.05 -7.24
C GLY A 152 10.80 -2.05 -8.36
N TYR A 153 10.01 -0.96 -8.39
CA TYR A 153 10.20 0.10 -9.38
C TYR A 153 11.55 0.78 -9.19
N LYS A 154 12.42 0.63 -10.20
CA LYS A 154 13.81 1.12 -10.16
C LYS A 154 14.49 0.76 -8.82
N ASP A 155 15.11 1.73 -8.17
CA ASP A 155 15.78 1.64 -6.87
C ASP A 155 14.91 2.19 -5.71
N ALA A 156 13.58 2.19 -5.87
CA ALA A 156 12.67 2.74 -4.87
C ALA A 156 12.81 2.06 -3.49
N LYS A 157 13.17 0.76 -3.44
CA LYS A 157 13.37 0.04 -2.18
C LYS A 157 14.58 0.55 -1.41
N GLU A 158 15.65 0.83 -2.10
CA GLU A 158 16.89 1.40 -1.55
C GLU A 158 16.61 2.82 -1.06
N LEU A 159 15.92 3.63 -1.88
CA LEU A 159 15.55 5.01 -1.54
C LEU A 159 14.55 5.12 -0.39
N ILE A 160 13.66 4.13 -0.18
CA ILE A 160 12.81 4.04 1.02
C ILE A 160 13.70 3.95 2.26
N THR A 161 14.73 3.11 2.25
CA THR A 161 15.63 2.94 3.38
C THR A 161 16.47 4.19 3.60
N GLU A 162 17.02 4.75 2.55
CA GLU A 162 17.87 5.94 2.61
C GLU A 162 17.09 7.15 3.14
N SER A 163 15.92 7.43 2.58
CA SER A 163 15.07 8.56 2.99
C SER A 163 14.60 8.42 4.43
N TYR A 164 14.29 7.21 4.88
CA TYR A 164 13.97 6.93 6.26
C TYR A 164 15.15 7.24 7.19
N GLU A 165 16.34 6.70 6.91
CA GLU A 165 17.55 6.94 7.72
C GLU A 165 17.91 8.43 7.80
N ARG A 166 17.74 9.18 6.70
CA ARG A 166 17.93 10.64 6.68
C ARG A 166 16.88 11.41 7.49
N SER A 167 15.72 10.83 7.72
CA SER A 167 14.62 11.43 8.49
C SER A 167 14.70 11.13 10.00
N VAL A 168 15.47 10.10 10.40
CA VAL A 168 15.58 9.65 11.79
C VAL A 168 16.35 10.67 12.63
N VAL A 169 15.79 11.03 13.79
CA VAL A 169 16.50 11.79 14.81
C VAL A 169 17.18 10.82 15.78
N ASN A 170 18.50 10.91 15.89
CA ASN A 170 19.24 10.18 16.91
C ASN A 170 19.21 10.98 18.22
N VAL A 171 18.52 10.44 19.21
CA VAL A 171 18.42 11.02 20.55
C VAL A 171 19.42 10.29 21.45
N VAL A 172 20.41 11.01 21.93
CA VAL A 172 21.40 10.45 22.86
C VAL A 172 20.85 10.57 24.28
N VAL A 173 20.72 9.43 24.94
CA VAL A 173 20.35 9.38 26.35
C VAL A 173 21.64 9.34 27.17
N ASN A 174 21.93 10.44 27.83
CA ASN A 174 23.11 10.53 28.68
C ASN A 174 22.97 9.63 29.92
N ARG A 175 24.11 9.21 30.42
CA ARG A 175 24.17 8.52 31.71
C ARG A 175 23.61 9.44 32.80
N ILE A 176 22.82 8.88 33.74
CA ILE A 176 22.41 9.60 34.91
C ILE A 176 23.65 9.73 35.78
N GLU A 177 24.11 10.96 35.98
CA GLU A 177 25.15 11.27 36.92
C GLU A 177 24.53 11.09 38.33
N ASP A 178 25.04 10.11 39.05
CA ASP A 178 24.65 9.81 40.44
C ASP A 178 25.30 10.85 41.35
N ASP A 179 24.71 12.02 41.44
CA ASP A 179 25.01 12.92 42.54
C ASP A 179 24.51 12.24 43.81
N ASN A 180 25.41 11.72 44.59
CA ASN A 180 25.27 10.95 45.84
C ASN A 180 24.21 11.46 46.84
N LEU A 181 23.36 12.41 46.51
CA LEU A 181 22.43 13.09 47.39
C LEU A 181 21.13 12.32 47.67
N PHE A 182 20.75 11.38 46.83
CA PHE A 182 19.45 10.70 46.99
C PHE A 182 19.53 9.26 47.48
N PHE A 183 20.64 8.55 47.37
CA PHE A 183 20.71 7.13 47.63
C PHE A 183 21.45 6.74 48.94
N ASN A 184 22.10 7.68 49.60
CA ASN A 184 22.75 7.42 50.92
C ASN A 184 21.78 7.40 52.10
N THR A 185 20.51 7.75 51.92
CA THR A 185 19.57 7.90 53.05
C THR A 185 18.62 6.72 53.27
N TRP A 186 18.55 5.78 52.32
CA TRP A 186 17.73 4.58 52.46
C TRP A 186 18.62 3.35 52.64
N GLY A 187 18.74 2.97 53.92
CA GLY A 187 19.46 1.83 54.48
C GLY A 187 19.69 0.65 53.55
N ASN A 188 20.87 0.12 53.66
CA ASN A 188 21.45 -1.18 53.28
C ASN A 188 20.44 -2.29 52.88
N THR A 189 19.60 -2.05 51.88
CA THR A 189 18.86 -3.06 51.17
C THR A 189 19.68 -3.39 49.92
N GLY A 190 20.29 -4.56 49.83
CA GLY A 190 21.27 -5.04 48.86
C GLY A 190 20.94 -4.94 47.39
N PHE A 191 20.13 -4.00 46.96
CA PHE A 191 19.87 -3.63 45.59
C PHE A 191 20.93 -2.62 45.13
N ARG A 192 21.98 -3.10 44.50
CA ARG A 192 22.89 -2.22 43.74
C ARG A 192 22.17 -1.82 42.46
N TYR A 193 21.53 -0.66 42.46
CA TYR A 193 21.06 0.00 41.27
C TYR A 193 22.25 0.37 40.37
N ARG A 194 22.24 -0.12 39.14
CA ARG A 194 23.23 0.29 38.14
C ARG A 194 22.61 1.36 37.25
N PRO A 195 23.20 2.56 37.17
CA PRO A 195 22.72 3.62 36.29
C PRO A 195 22.57 3.17 34.83
N GLU A 196 23.41 2.22 34.38
CA GLU A 196 23.39 1.61 33.08
C GLU A 196 22.08 0.83 32.83
N ASP A 197 21.62 0.03 33.77
CA ASP A 197 20.39 -0.77 33.63
C ASP A 197 19.15 0.12 33.48
N TYR A 198 19.15 1.28 34.17
CA TYR A 198 18.09 2.28 34.02
C TYR A 198 18.15 2.98 32.68
N GLN A 199 19.34 3.37 32.22
CA GLN A 199 19.54 3.99 30.93
C GLN A 199 19.05 3.06 29.78
N GLU A 200 19.43 1.78 29.84
CA GLU A 200 18.97 0.78 28.86
C GLU A 200 17.45 0.58 28.91
N SER A 201 16.87 0.54 30.10
CA SER A 201 15.42 0.42 30.28
C SER A 201 14.68 1.63 29.73
N LEU A 202 15.20 2.84 29.96
CA LEU A 202 14.66 4.09 29.45
C LEU A 202 14.74 4.15 27.93
N VAL A 203 15.87 3.77 27.33
CA VAL A 203 16.05 3.72 25.89
C VAL A 203 15.04 2.75 25.25
N ARG A 204 14.83 1.58 25.84
CA ARG A 204 13.87 0.58 25.37
C ARG A 204 12.42 1.08 25.47
N GLU A 205 12.07 1.73 26.58
CA GLU A 205 10.73 2.24 26.80
C GLU A 205 10.39 3.42 25.87
N LEU A 206 11.30 4.36 25.69
CA LEU A 206 11.16 5.50 24.78
C LEU A 206 11.10 5.06 23.32
N GLY A 207 11.94 4.10 22.93
CA GLY A 207 11.94 3.53 21.59
C GLY A 207 10.62 2.83 21.25
N GLY A 208 9.99 2.15 22.20
CA GLY A 208 8.70 1.47 22.02
C GLY A 208 7.51 2.43 21.91
N ARG A 209 7.52 3.56 22.64
CA ARG A 209 6.38 4.50 22.69
C ARG A 209 6.32 5.48 21.52
N ASN A 210 7.46 5.86 20.93
CA ASN A 210 7.55 6.93 19.94
C ASN A 210 7.73 6.45 18.50
N ALA A 211 7.76 5.15 18.26
CA ALA A 211 8.02 4.58 16.92
C ALA A 211 6.99 4.99 15.85
N ASN A 212 5.81 5.48 16.23
CA ASN A 212 4.71 5.75 15.30
C ASN A 212 4.51 7.24 14.95
N ILE A 213 5.12 8.17 15.68
CA ILE A 213 4.81 9.60 15.51
C ILE A 213 5.98 10.37 14.88
N VAL A 214 7.21 10.05 15.29
CA VAL A 214 8.43 10.69 14.78
C VAL A 214 9.52 9.63 14.70
N PRO A 215 10.15 9.41 13.54
CA PRO A 215 11.26 8.47 13.47
C PRO A 215 12.41 8.98 14.33
N ALA A 216 12.50 8.43 15.53
CA ALA A 216 13.54 8.74 16.52
C ALA A 216 14.21 7.44 16.96
N ARG A 217 15.54 7.48 17.03
CA ARG A 217 16.37 6.38 17.55
C ARG A 217 17.03 6.84 18.84
N PHE A 218 16.70 6.20 19.96
CA PHE A 218 17.31 6.47 21.25
C PHE A 218 18.57 5.62 21.39
N ILE A 219 19.70 6.26 21.72
CA ILE A 219 21.01 5.63 21.75
C ILE A 219 21.66 5.96 23.12
N PRO A 220 22.12 4.98 23.91
CA PRO A 220 22.89 5.25 25.11
C PRO A 220 24.25 5.84 24.75
N THR A 221 24.76 6.74 25.57
CA THR A 221 26.05 7.45 25.34
C THR A 221 27.22 6.51 25.05
N VAL A 222 27.29 5.37 25.69
CA VAL A 222 28.36 4.38 25.50
C VAL A 222 28.41 3.85 24.05
N MET A 223 27.24 3.60 23.43
CA MET A 223 27.17 3.16 22.03
C MET A 223 27.56 4.25 21.04
N GLN A 224 27.33 5.52 21.37
CA GLN A 224 27.72 6.62 20.51
C GLN A 224 29.26 6.72 20.37
N THR A 225 29.98 6.57 21.47
CA THR A 225 31.46 6.59 21.48
C THR A 225 32.02 5.50 20.56
N VAL A 226 31.51 4.28 20.64
CA VAL A 226 31.92 3.15 19.80
C VAL A 226 31.60 3.41 18.33
N LYS A 227 30.43 3.93 18.01
CA LYS A 227 30.03 4.22 16.63
C LYS A 227 30.86 5.34 16.00
N THR A 228 31.19 6.39 16.76
CA THR A 228 32.06 7.48 16.33
C THR A 228 33.50 6.98 16.09
N LEU A 229 34.00 6.13 16.96
CA LEU A 229 35.34 5.53 16.81
C LEU A 229 35.39 4.60 15.57
N MET A 230 34.38 3.83 15.29
CA MET A 230 34.28 2.99 14.08
C MET A 230 34.23 3.83 12.79
N GLN A 231 33.52 4.97 12.81
CA GLN A 231 33.42 5.86 11.65
C GLN A 231 34.72 6.66 11.40
N THR A 232 35.45 6.98 12.44
CA THR A 232 36.72 7.75 12.34
C THR A 232 37.96 6.87 12.09
N GLY A 233 37.79 5.54 12.05
CA GLY A 233 38.93 4.63 11.77
C GLY A 233 40.02 4.63 12.84
N LEU A 234 39.76 5.14 14.03
CA LEU A 234 40.70 5.27 15.14
C LEU A 234 40.81 3.98 16.00
N TRP A 235 40.85 2.82 15.34
CA TRP A 235 41.28 1.57 15.98
C TRP A 235 42.69 1.27 15.49
N MET A 236 43.68 1.57 16.32
CA MET A 236 44.98 0.96 16.25
C MET A 236 45.04 -0.30 17.12
#